data_17a344a5bbe43d15e75c2e919e5e09e3
#
_entry.id   17a344a5bbe43d15e75c2e919e5e09e3
#
_cell.length_a   1.000
_cell.length_b   1.000
_cell.length_c   1.000
_cell.angle_alpha   90.00
_cell.angle_beta   90.00
_cell.angle_gamma   90.00
#
_symmetry.space_group_name_H-M   'P 1'
#
loop_
_entity.id
_entity.type
_entity.pdbx_description
1 polymer ?
#
loop_
_entity_poly.entity_id
_entity_poly.type
_entity_poly.pdbx_seq_one_letter_code
_entity_poly.pdbx_strand_id
1 'polypeptide(L)'
;MINALKFTTNSKTIISMKGSKTGLSLEYSYDGIDWKEWDFNSLSINKSDTLYIRGNNPNGFNRGRAVDEYCSFEMNGGKVRCYGNIMSLIDYKNLPNIIPCEYCFYGLFKDCTALTTAPELPATKLAKGCYRFMFSGCTSLTTTSELPATELATECYSWMFYGCTSLTMAPELPATKLAKGCYCSMFEKCTSLKIEPALPATTLKDSCYYRMFFNCTSLTVAPELPATKLANWCYSYMFKKCTSLKIAPELPTAELTIGLRGCYDGMFIGCTSLKNKPELTESYKSRMTFKEYCQRHVL
;
A
#
# COMPACT_ATOMS: atom_id res chain seq x y z
N MET A 1 2.13 24.93 14.47
CA MET A 1 1.39 23.84 13.74
C MET A 1 1.19 22.70 14.73
N ILE A 2 0.00 22.09 14.76
CA ILE A 2 -0.29 21.00 15.72
C ILE A 2 0.27 19.69 15.15
N ASN A 3 1.22 19.07 15.84
CA ASN A 3 1.81 17.78 15.46
C ASN A 3 0.91 16.64 15.94
N ALA A 4 -0.13 16.33 15.20
CA ALA A 4 -1.10 15.29 15.51
C ALA A 4 -1.77 14.79 14.22
N LEU A 5 -2.37 13.61 14.26
CA LEU A 5 -3.39 13.24 13.30
C LEU A 5 -4.64 14.08 13.56
N LYS A 6 -5.26 14.57 12.49
CA LYS A 6 -6.46 15.40 12.50
C LYS A 6 -7.58 14.69 11.77
N PHE A 7 -8.66 14.38 12.47
CA PHE A 7 -9.85 13.74 11.92
C PHE A 7 -10.99 14.75 11.79
N THR A 8 -11.59 14.81 10.62
CA THR A 8 -12.81 15.59 10.35
C THR A 8 -13.84 14.70 9.68
N THR A 9 -15.12 15.01 9.85
CA THR A 9 -16.22 14.20 9.31
C THR A 9 -17.34 15.07 8.72
N ASN A 10 -18.15 14.45 7.85
CA ASN A 10 -19.33 15.12 7.26
C ASN A 10 -20.64 14.87 8.05
N SER A 11 -20.63 13.96 9.02
CA SER A 11 -21.76 13.69 9.93
C SER A 11 -21.24 13.03 11.21
N LYS A 12 -22.11 12.83 12.21
CA LYS A 12 -21.72 12.17 13.47
C LYS A 12 -20.97 10.86 13.18
N THR A 13 -19.79 10.72 13.77
CA THR A 13 -18.90 9.56 13.59
C THR A 13 -18.29 9.19 14.92
N ILE A 14 -18.15 7.88 15.13
CA ILE A 14 -17.44 7.30 16.28
C ILE A 14 -16.08 6.82 15.79
N ILE A 15 -15.02 7.27 16.45
CA ILE A 15 -13.65 6.79 16.24
C ILE A 15 -13.25 5.98 17.47
N SER A 16 -12.79 4.78 17.23
CA SER A 16 -12.32 3.85 18.25
C SER A 16 -11.10 3.08 17.75
N MET A 17 -10.54 2.23 18.60
CA MET A 17 -9.47 1.31 18.22
C MET A 17 -9.81 -0.11 18.65
N LYS A 18 -9.56 -1.06 17.75
CA LYS A 18 -9.63 -2.50 18.04
C LYS A 18 -8.24 -3.13 18.11
N GLY A 19 -8.15 -4.31 18.72
CA GLY A 19 -6.90 -5.05 18.88
C GLY A 19 -6.13 -4.64 20.14
N SER A 20 -4.86 -5.04 20.20
CA SER A 20 -3.99 -4.81 21.36
C SER A 20 -3.54 -3.35 21.44
N LYS A 21 -3.74 -2.73 22.59
CA LYS A 21 -3.28 -1.37 22.90
C LYS A 21 -2.19 -1.38 23.98
N THR A 22 -1.70 -2.55 24.33
CA THR A 22 -0.73 -2.73 25.43
C THR A 22 0.55 -1.93 25.17
N GLY A 23 0.86 -1.04 26.08
CA GLY A 23 2.05 -0.18 26.03
C GLY A 23 1.96 0.99 25.06
N LEU A 24 0.79 1.27 24.46
CA LEU A 24 0.55 2.48 23.70
C LEU A 24 0.22 3.65 24.62
N SER A 25 0.82 4.80 24.32
CA SER A 25 0.53 6.09 24.93
C SER A 25 -0.01 7.03 23.87
N LEU A 26 -1.28 7.36 23.96
CA LEU A 26 -1.97 8.29 23.05
C LEU A 26 -2.69 9.38 23.84
N GLU A 27 -2.75 10.56 23.27
CA GLU A 27 -3.52 11.69 23.74
C GLU A 27 -4.49 12.13 22.65
N TYR A 28 -5.62 12.68 23.05
CA TYR A 28 -6.58 13.30 22.13
C TYR A 28 -6.96 14.70 22.58
N SER A 29 -7.43 15.50 21.63
CA SER A 29 -7.96 16.85 21.83
C SER A 29 -9.03 17.17 20.81
N TYR A 30 -10.03 18.01 21.16
CA TYR A 30 -11.02 18.53 20.22
C TYR A 30 -10.70 19.96 19.72
N ASP A 31 -9.79 20.66 20.36
CA ASP A 31 -9.38 22.03 20.04
C ASP A 31 -7.88 22.16 19.66
N GLY A 32 -7.10 21.09 19.91
CA GLY A 32 -5.66 21.07 19.69
C GLY A 32 -4.86 21.80 20.79
N ILE A 33 -5.50 22.21 21.87
CA ILE A 33 -4.92 22.94 23.01
C ILE A 33 -4.99 22.09 24.26
N ASP A 34 -6.21 21.66 24.64
CA ASP A 34 -6.45 20.85 25.82
C ASP A 34 -6.32 19.35 25.47
N TRP A 35 -5.21 18.75 25.88
CA TRP A 35 -4.90 17.35 25.62
C TRP A 35 -5.26 16.46 26.79
N LYS A 36 -5.89 15.32 26.50
CA LYS A 36 -6.27 14.29 27.47
C LYS A 36 -5.66 12.97 27.08
N GLU A 37 -5.19 12.21 28.04
CA GLU A 37 -4.79 10.82 27.82
C GLU A 37 -5.98 10.03 27.27
N TRP A 38 -5.74 9.22 26.23
CA TRP A 38 -6.79 8.39 25.65
C TRP A 38 -6.78 7.01 26.27
N ASP A 39 -7.83 6.71 27.01
CA ASP A 39 -8.11 5.39 27.60
C ASP A 39 -8.65 4.37 26.58
N PHE A 40 -8.64 4.71 25.30
CA PHE A 40 -9.15 3.93 24.15
C PHE A 40 -10.68 3.71 24.16
N ASN A 41 -11.43 4.40 25.00
CA ASN A 41 -12.87 4.51 24.83
C ASN A 41 -13.22 5.21 23.52
N SER A 42 -14.43 4.95 23.02
CA SER A 42 -14.91 5.54 21.74
C SER A 42 -15.01 7.05 21.84
N LEU A 43 -14.44 7.75 20.86
CA LEU A 43 -14.52 9.21 20.72
C LEU A 43 -15.58 9.57 19.66
N SER A 44 -16.48 10.51 19.98
CA SER A 44 -17.52 10.95 19.05
C SER A 44 -17.17 12.32 18.48
N ILE A 45 -17.27 12.49 17.17
CA ILE A 45 -17.11 13.75 16.45
C ILE A 45 -18.35 14.03 15.61
N ASN A 46 -18.80 15.29 15.55
CA ASN A 46 -19.90 15.76 14.70
C ASN A 46 -19.34 16.47 13.47
N LYS A 47 -20.22 16.90 12.57
CA LYS A 47 -19.84 17.52 11.27
C LYS A 47 -18.89 18.71 11.38
N SER A 48 -18.98 19.50 12.43
CA SER A 48 -18.14 20.70 12.61
C SER A 48 -16.97 20.50 13.54
N ASP A 49 -16.88 19.31 14.15
CA ASP A 49 -15.83 19.01 15.13
C ASP A 49 -14.56 18.56 14.43
N THR A 50 -13.45 18.77 15.12
CA THR A 50 -12.15 18.22 14.77
C THR A 50 -11.67 17.39 15.95
N LEU A 51 -11.16 16.20 15.69
CA LEU A 51 -10.48 15.37 16.68
C LEU A 51 -9.00 15.31 16.30
N TYR A 52 -8.14 15.59 17.26
CA TYR A 52 -6.71 15.43 17.16
C TYR A 52 -6.27 14.26 17.99
N ILE A 53 -5.34 13.43 17.45
CA ILE A 53 -4.74 12.30 18.16
C ILE A 53 -3.22 12.36 17.94
N ARG A 54 -2.46 12.23 19.02
CA ARG A 54 -1.00 12.15 19.00
C ARG A 54 -0.49 11.12 20.02
N GLY A 55 0.79 10.80 19.98
CA GLY A 55 1.33 9.80 20.89
C GLY A 55 2.82 9.95 21.16
N ASN A 56 3.29 9.14 22.10
CA ASN A 56 4.70 8.97 22.42
C ASN A 56 5.02 7.47 22.52
N ASN A 57 5.34 6.86 21.38
CA ASN A 57 5.56 5.42 21.22
C ASN A 57 6.92 5.16 20.53
N PRO A 58 8.06 5.53 21.12
CA PRO A 58 9.37 5.51 20.45
C PRO A 58 9.83 4.11 20.04
N ASN A 59 9.28 3.06 20.67
CA ASN A 59 9.56 1.66 20.31
C ASN A 59 8.64 1.12 19.20
N GLY A 60 7.77 1.95 18.65
CA GLY A 60 6.82 1.61 17.60
C GLY A 60 5.37 1.52 18.06
N PHE A 61 4.44 1.54 17.11
CA PHE A 61 3.00 1.52 17.36
C PHE A 61 2.48 0.07 17.43
N ASN A 62 2.60 -0.67 16.34
CA ASN A 62 2.33 -2.12 16.31
C ASN A 62 3.65 -2.90 16.34
N ARG A 63 3.62 -4.16 16.79
CA ARG A 63 4.83 -4.98 16.98
C ARG A 63 4.87 -6.24 16.14
N GLY A 64 3.75 -6.62 15.50
CA GLY A 64 3.66 -7.83 14.73
C GLY A 64 2.37 -7.94 13.93
N ARG A 65 2.02 -9.15 13.53
CA ARG A 65 0.89 -9.50 12.66
C ARG A 65 -0.20 -10.32 13.36
N ALA A 66 0.10 -10.88 14.52
CA ALA A 66 -0.89 -11.63 15.32
C ALA A 66 -1.92 -10.65 15.91
N VAL A 67 -3.12 -11.14 16.20
CA VAL A 67 -4.25 -10.30 16.65
C VAL A 67 -3.93 -9.55 17.95
N ASP A 68 -3.08 -10.11 18.77
CA ASP A 68 -2.58 -9.56 20.04
C ASP A 68 -1.34 -8.65 19.90
N GLU A 69 -0.79 -8.52 18.67
CA GLU A 69 0.41 -7.73 18.38
C GLU A 69 0.12 -6.40 17.68
N TYR A 70 -1.09 -6.19 17.18
CA TYR A 70 -1.45 -4.95 16.49
C TYR A 70 -2.81 -4.42 16.90
N CYS A 71 -2.98 -3.11 16.72
CA CYS A 71 -4.27 -2.44 16.80
C CYS A 71 -4.52 -1.64 15.53
N SER A 72 -5.80 -1.34 15.29
CA SER A 72 -6.24 -0.54 14.16
C SER A 72 -7.37 0.40 14.55
N PHE A 73 -7.47 1.53 13.86
CA PHE A 73 -8.63 2.42 13.98
C PHE A 73 -9.89 1.75 13.45
N GLU A 74 -11.02 2.13 14.03
CA GLU A 74 -12.36 1.87 13.54
C GLU A 74 -13.09 3.21 13.39
N MET A 75 -13.86 3.36 12.32
CA MET A 75 -14.59 4.59 11.99
C MET A 75 -16.01 4.23 11.61
N ASN A 76 -16.97 4.53 12.50
CA ASN A 76 -18.37 4.18 12.33
C ASN A 76 -19.24 5.45 12.23
N GLY A 77 -19.85 5.67 11.07
CA GLY A 77 -20.71 6.84 10.83
C GLY A 77 -20.46 7.51 9.48
N GLY A 78 -20.22 8.82 9.50
CA GLY A 78 -19.98 9.61 8.30
C GLY A 78 -18.62 9.37 7.64
N LYS A 79 -18.42 10.01 6.48
CA LYS A 79 -17.13 9.99 5.79
C LYS A 79 -16.08 10.77 6.56
N VAL A 80 -14.89 10.19 6.72
CA VAL A 80 -13.80 10.72 7.54
C VAL A 80 -12.63 11.12 6.64
N ARG A 81 -12.05 12.27 6.93
CA ARG A 81 -10.76 12.70 6.39
C ARG A 81 -9.74 12.67 7.52
N CYS A 82 -8.59 12.03 7.27
CA CYS A 82 -7.47 12.03 8.19
C CYS A 82 -6.31 12.82 7.57
N TYR A 83 -5.83 13.81 8.29
CA TYR A 83 -4.71 14.67 7.90
C TYR A 83 -3.60 14.60 8.95
N GLY A 84 -2.47 15.23 8.63
CA GLY A 84 -1.32 15.33 9.51
C GLY A 84 -0.36 14.16 9.39
N ASN A 85 0.75 14.29 10.06
CA ASN A 85 1.88 13.38 9.96
C ASN A 85 1.68 12.14 10.85
N ILE A 86 1.70 10.94 10.26
CA ILE A 86 1.53 9.67 10.99
C ILE A 86 2.58 9.47 12.09
N MET A 87 3.78 10.05 11.92
CA MET A 87 4.86 9.93 12.90
C MET A 87 4.56 10.67 14.21
N SER A 88 3.52 11.50 14.24
CA SER A 88 3.01 12.09 15.47
C SER A 88 2.44 11.07 16.46
N LEU A 89 2.15 9.85 16.02
CA LEU A 89 1.80 8.72 16.88
C LEU A 89 3.03 8.09 17.55
N ILE A 90 4.22 8.29 16.97
CA ILE A 90 5.50 7.76 17.47
C ILE A 90 6.16 8.76 18.43
N ASP A 91 6.33 9.99 17.96
CA ASP A 91 6.88 11.10 18.74
C ASP A 91 6.35 12.42 18.18
N TYR A 92 5.31 12.96 18.80
CA TYR A 92 4.69 14.20 18.35
C TYR A 92 5.56 15.43 18.53
N LYS A 93 6.62 15.36 19.36
CA LYS A 93 7.54 16.48 19.59
C LYS A 93 8.57 16.60 18.46
N ASN A 94 9.14 15.47 18.01
CA ASN A 94 10.28 15.45 17.08
C ASN A 94 9.90 15.00 15.66
N LEU A 95 8.76 14.34 15.45
CA LEU A 95 8.28 13.84 14.16
C LEU A 95 9.41 13.11 13.37
N PRO A 96 9.91 11.97 13.84
CA PRO A 96 11.02 11.29 13.20
C PRO A 96 10.64 10.84 11.76
N ASN A 97 11.63 10.76 10.87
CA ASN A 97 11.47 10.26 9.51
C ASN A 97 11.93 8.80 9.33
N ILE A 98 12.14 8.10 10.45
CA ILE A 98 12.59 6.70 10.52
C ILE A 98 11.51 5.88 11.21
N ILE A 99 11.09 4.78 10.62
CA ILE A 99 10.19 3.82 11.24
C ILE A 99 10.96 3.02 12.31
N PRO A 100 10.53 3.03 13.58
CA PRO A 100 11.33 2.50 14.68
C PRO A 100 11.36 0.96 14.76
N CYS A 101 10.37 0.27 14.20
CA CYS A 101 10.27 -1.19 14.32
C CYS A 101 9.59 -1.85 13.11
N GLU A 102 9.76 -3.17 12.95
CA GLU A 102 9.01 -3.98 11.99
C GLU A 102 7.50 -3.90 12.31
N TYR A 103 6.67 -3.93 11.25
CA TYR A 103 5.20 -3.90 11.32
C TYR A 103 4.61 -2.70 12.07
N CYS A 104 5.35 -1.61 12.26
CA CYS A 104 5.01 -0.45 13.10
C CYS A 104 3.59 0.09 12.88
N PHE A 105 3.13 0.22 11.65
CA PHE A 105 1.79 0.66 11.27
C PHE A 105 1.01 -0.40 10.49
N TYR A 106 1.31 -1.68 10.74
CA TYR A 106 0.59 -2.80 10.14
C TYR A 106 -0.91 -2.67 10.35
N GLY A 107 -1.68 -2.64 9.25
CA GLY A 107 -3.14 -2.62 9.29
C GLY A 107 -3.78 -1.46 10.05
N LEU A 108 -3.07 -0.35 10.31
CA LEU A 108 -3.54 0.71 11.22
C LEU A 108 -4.91 1.29 10.85
N PHE A 109 -5.24 1.42 9.56
CA PHE A 109 -6.54 1.86 9.03
C PHE A 109 -7.25 0.74 8.25
N LYS A 110 -6.86 -0.51 8.45
CA LYS A 110 -7.47 -1.64 7.73
C LYS A 110 -8.97 -1.68 7.96
N ASP A 111 -9.72 -1.83 6.87
CA ASP A 111 -11.19 -1.90 6.82
C ASP A 111 -11.92 -0.63 7.31
N CYS A 112 -11.21 0.53 7.38
CA CYS A 112 -11.84 1.82 7.63
C CYS A 112 -12.60 2.30 6.39
N THR A 113 -13.78 1.74 6.13
CA THR A 113 -14.60 2.02 4.94
C THR A 113 -15.14 3.45 4.88
N ALA A 114 -15.09 4.18 5.98
CA ALA A 114 -15.46 5.59 6.07
C ALA A 114 -14.31 6.54 5.67
N LEU A 115 -13.06 6.08 5.69
CA LEU A 115 -11.87 6.91 5.43
C LEU A 115 -11.80 7.32 3.94
N THR A 116 -11.73 8.64 3.68
CA THR A 116 -11.66 9.20 2.32
C THR A 116 -10.30 9.81 1.97
N THR A 117 -9.55 10.27 2.97
CA THR A 117 -8.23 10.91 2.82
C THR A 117 -7.26 10.28 3.80
N ALA A 118 -6.11 9.85 3.32
CA ALA A 118 -5.03 9.27 4.14
C ALA A 118 -4.17 10.36 4.80
N PRO A 119 -3.60 10.12 6.00
CA PRO A 119 -2.60 11.00 6.62
C PRO A 119 -1.28 10.99 5.85
N GLU A 120 -0.42 11.95 6.13
CA GLU A 120 0.94 12.03 5.58
C GLU A 120 1.83 10.88 6.08
N LEU A 121 2.65 10.33 5.17
CA LEU A 121 3.57 9.21 5.43
C LEU A 121 5.01 9.62 5.08
N PRO A 122 5.62 10.52 5.83
CA PRO A 122 6.88 11.18 5.44
C PRO A 122 8.13 10.34 5.68
N ALA A 123 8.03 9.14 6.26
CA ALA A 123 9.20 8.34 6.59
C ALA A 123 9.98 7.94 5.34
N THR A 124 11.29 8.19 5.36
CA THR A 124 12.23 7.84 4.29
C THR A 124 13.05 6.59 4.61
N LYS A 125 13.17 6.22 5.89
CA LYS A 125 13.79 4.96 6.33
C LYS A 125 12.71 4.03 6.86
N LEU A 126 12.50 2.95 6.12
CA LEU A 126 11.42 1.99 6.38
C LEU A 126 11.92 0.74 7.10
N ALA A 127 11.04 0.11 7.86
CA ALA A 127 11.24 -1.21 8.44
C ALA A 127 10.39 -2.26 7.74
N LYS A 128 10.71 -3.54 7.93
CA LYS A 128 9.96 -4.66 7.35
C LYS A 128 8.48 -4.60 7.69
N GLY A 129 7.62 -4.72 6.65
CA GLY A 129 6.19 -4.75 6.79
C GLY A 129 5.54 -3.53 7.46
N CYS A 130 6.25 -2.39 7.57
CA CYS A 130 5.84 -1.26 8.41
C CYS A 130 4.49 -0.64 8.03
N TYR A 131 4.13 -0.63 6.73
CA TYR A 131 2.84 -0.14 6.22
C TYR A 131 2.01 -1.25 5.57
N ARG A 132 2.36 -2.52 5.83
CA ARG A 132 1.63 -3.65 5.26
C ARG A 132 0.16 -3.61 5.69
N PHE A 133 -0.78 -3.77 4.74
CA PHE A 133 -2.24 -3.68 4.93
C PHE A 133 -2.76 -2.35 5.49
N MET A 134 -1.95 -1.29 5.57
CA MET A 134 -2.30 -0.07 6.32
C MET A 134 -3.67 0.50 5.94
N PHE A 135 -4.03 0.56 4.68
CA PHE A 135 -5.31 1.04 4.16
C PHE A 135 -6.13 -0.06 3.45
N SER A 136 -5.77 -1.33 3.64
CA SER A 136 -6.51 -2.44 3.02
C SER A 136 -7.99 -2.37 3.39
N GLY A 137 -8.89 -2.48 2.40
CA GLY A 137 -10.34 -2.42 2.62
C GLY A 137 -10.90 -1.02 2.87
N CYS A 138 -10.13 0.05 2.73
CA CYS A 138 -10.62 1.44 2.79
C CYS A 138 -11.38 1.78 1.51
N THR A 139 -12.59 1.25 1.35
CA THR A 139 -13.37 1.32 0.10
C THR A 139 -13.77 2.73 -0.33
N SER A 140 -13.76 3.71 0.57
CA SER A 140 -14.04 5.12 0.26
C SER A 140 -12.80 5.98 0.07
N LEU A 141 -11.59 5.42 0.19
CA LEU A 141 -10.35 6.18 0.06
C LEU A 141 -10.18 6.68 -1.37
N THR A 142 -10.10 8.01 -1.53
CA THR A 142 -9.91 8.68 -2.82
C THR A 142 -8.59 9.42 -2.92
N THR A 143 -8.02 9.83 -1.78
CA THR A 143 -6.79 10.63 -1.71
C THR A 143 -5.76 9.93 -0.83
N THR A 144 -4.61 9.64 -1.40
CA THR A 144 -3.43 9.07 -0.72
C THR A 144 -2.42 10.17 -0.43
N SER A 145 -1.44 9.86 0.40
CA SER A 145 -0.25 10.68 0.63
C SER A 145 0.92 10.23 -0.24
N GLU A 146 1.93 11.06 -0.36
CA GLU A 146 3.21 10.72 -0.97
C GLU A 146 3.91 9.60 -0.20
N LEU A 147 4.73 8.82 -0.91
CA LEU A 147 5.57 7.75 -0.38
C LEU A 147 7.03 8.04 -0.74
N PRO A 148 7.73 8.89 0.05
CA PRO A 148 9.00 9.50 -0.37
C PRO A 148 10.21 8.57 -0.31
N ALA A 149 10.08 7.37 0.26
CA ALA A 149 11.20 6.44 0.42
C ALA A 149 11.73 5.94 -0.94
N THR A 150 13.03 6.11 -1.19
CA THR A 150 13.72 5.67 -2.41
C THR A 150 14.42 4.31 -2.23
N GLU A 151 14.57 3.85 -0.98
CA GLU A 151 15.09 2.55 -0.60
C GLU A 151 14.06 1.83 0.28
N LEU A 152 13.64 0.64 -0.12
CA LEU A 152 12.55 -0.07 0.51
C LEU A 152 13.00 -1.22 1.40
N ALA A 153 12.21 -1.51 2.43
CA ALA A 153 12.34 -2.69 3.28
C ALA A 153 11.44 -3.84 2.79
N THR A 154 11.74 -5.05 3.22
CA THR A 154 10.94 -6.24 2.90
C THR A 154 9.47 -6.04 3.27
N GLU A 155 8.57 -6.30 2.32
CA GLU A 155 7.11 -6.24 2.48
C GLU A 155 6.54 -4.89 2.99
N CYS A 156 7.30 -3.78 2.95
CA CYS A 156 6.95 -2.52 3.61
C CYS A 156 5.61 -1.93 3.16
N TYR A 157 5.25 -2.05 1.88
CA TYR A 157 4.00 -1.58 1.29
C TYR A 157 3.10 -2.71 0.77
N SER A 158 3.38 -3.98 1.15
CA SER A 158 2.56 -5.12 0.70
C SER A 158 1.10 -4.93 1.12
N TRP A 159 0.15 -5.14 0.16
CA TRP A 159 -1.31 -5.01 0.35
C TRP A 159 -1.77 -3.66 0.92
N MET A 160 -0.94 -2.61 0.83
CA MET A 160 -1.23 -1.33 1.49
C MET A 160 -2.59 -0.75 1.09
N PHE A 161 -2.94 -0.76 -0.18
CA PHE A 161 -4.20 -0.26 -0.73
C PHE A 161 -5.11 -1.38 -1.29
N TYR A 162 -4.91 -2.61 -0.85
CA TYR A 162 -5.75 -3.73 -1.30
C TYR A 162 -7.23 -3.43 -1.12
N GLY A 163 -8.02 -3.52 -2.20
CA GLY A 163 -9.46 -3.29 -2.13
C GLY A 163 -9.91 -1.86 -1.88
N CYS A 164 -9.06 -0.84 -2.11
CA CYS A 164 -9.44 0.57 -2.11
C CYS A 164 -10.21 0.87 -3.40
N THR A 165 -11.48 0.47 -3.45
CA THR A 165 -12.29 0.47 -4.67
C THR A 165 -12.64 1.87 -5.20
N SER A 166 -12.53 2.93 -4.39
CA SER A 166 -12.74 4.32 -4.82
C SER A 166 -11.45 5.04 -5.24
N LEU A 167 -10.27 4.39 -5.10
CA LEU A 167 -9.00 5.00 -5.46
C LEU A 167 -8.85 5.07 -6.99
N THR A 168 -8.73 6.30 -7.54
CA THR A 168 -8.64 6.53 -8.99
C THR A 168 -7.22 6.76 -9.49
N MET A 169 -6.32 7.20 -8.63
CA MET A 169 -4.92 7.51 -8.91
C MET A 169 -4.02 6.93 -7.82
N ALA A 170 -2.96 6.26 -8.23
CA ALA A 170 -1.93 5.77 -7.32
C ALA A 170 -1.01 6.92 -6.86
N PRO A 171 -0.41 6.86 -5.65
CA PRO A 171 0.68 7.74 -5.27
C PRO A 171 1.93 7.45 -6.12
N GLU A 172 2.82 8.42 -6.25
CA GLU A 172 4.13 8.20 -6.85
C GLU A 172 4.96 7.18 -6.06
N LEU A 173 5.74 6.37 -6.78
CA LEU A 173 6.61 5.34 -6.23
C LEU A 173 8.07 5.57 -6.66
N PRO A 174 8.80 6.49 -6.01
CA PRO A 174 10.11 6.94 -6.46
C PRO A 174 11.24 5.91 -6.20
N ALA A 175 10.92 4.77 -5.56
CA ALA A 175 11.94 3.83 -5.12
C ALA A 175 12.65 3.14 -6.27
N THR A 176 13.98 3.22 -6.27
CA THR A 176 14.89 2.52 -7.19
C THR A 176 15.58 1.33 -6.53
N LYS A 177 15.67 1.30 -5.19
CA LYS A 177 16.21 0.17 -4.43
C LYS A 177 15.08 -0.61 -3.78
N LEU A 178 14.71 -1.73 -4.41
CA LEU A 178 13.61 -2.58 -3.96
C LEU A 178 14.08 -3.66 -2.97
N ALA A 179 13.11 -4.19 -2.20
CA ALA A 179 13.26 -5.34 -1.33
C ALA A 179 12.22 -6.42 -1.68
N LYS A 180 12.39 -7.63 -1.12
CA LYS A 180 11.47 -8.75 -1.31
C LYS A 180 10.04 -8.34 -0.96
N GLY A 181 9.10 -8.57 -1.91
CA GLY A 181 7.67 -8.36 -1.73
C GLY A 181 7.26 -6.92 -1.37
N CYS A 182 8.11 -5.91 -1.59
CA CYS A 182 7.88 -4.54 -1.09
C CYS A 182 6.56 -3.92 -1.58
N TYR A 183 6.14 -4.18 -2.82
CA TYR A 183 4.89 -3.72 -3.42
C TYR A 183 3.92 -4.87 -3.76
N CYS A 184 4.13 -6.06 -3.15
CA CYS A 184 3.28 -7.22 -3.39
C CYS A 184 1.81 -6.86 -3.13
N SER A 185 0.93 -7.07 -4.15
CA SER A 185 -0.52 -6.81 -4.10
C SER A 185 -0.93 -5.40 -3.64
N MET A 186 -0.05 -4.39 -3.83
CA MET A 186 -0.26 -3.05 -3.26
C MET A 186 -1.58 -2.42 -3.69
N PHE A 187 -1.97 -2.55 -4.96
CA PHE A 187 -3.22 -2.03 -5.52
C PHE A 187 -4.19 -3.13 -5.95
N GLU A 188 -4.00 -4.36 -5.49
CA GLU A 188 -4.88 -5.47 -5.85
C GLU A 188 -6.34 -5.13 -5.50
N LYS A 189 -7.26 -5.31 -6.45
CA LYS A 189 -8.70 -4.97 -6.35
C LYS A 189 -9.01 -3.47 -6.20
N CYS A 190 -8.12 -2.57 -6.58
CA CYS A 190 -8.44 -1.14 -6.75
C CYS A 190 -9.22 -0.97 -8.06
N THR A 191 -10.50 -1.30 -8.05
CA THR A 191 -11.32 -1.42 -9.27
C THR A 191 -11.56 -0.11 -10.00
N SER A 192 -11.43 1.05 -9.34
CA SER A 192 -11.54 2.39 -9.95
C SER A 192 -10.20 3.00 -10.37
N LEU A 193 -9.07 2.30 -10.16
CA LEU A 193 -7.74 2.83 -10.47
C LEU A 193 -7.57 3.01 -11.99
N LYS A 194 -7.27 4.24 -12.42
CA LYS A 194 -7.11 4.65 -13.82
C LYS A 194 -5.70 5.11 -14.15
N ILE A 195 -5.02 5.72 -13.17
CA ILE A 195 -3.69 6.29 -13.31
C ILE A 195 -2.74 5.50 -12.43
N GLU A 196 -1.84 4.79 -13.06
CA GLU A 196 -0.79 3.97 -12.44
C GLU A 196 0.42 4.83 -12.06
N PRO A 197 1.25 4.39 -11.09
CA PRO A 197 2.50 5.05 -10.76
C PRO A 197 3.60 4.62 -11.74
N ALA A 198 4.61 5.46 -11.93
CA ALA A 198 5.87 5.04 -12.55
C ALA A 198 6.59 4.01 -11.68
N LEU A 199 7.32 3.07 -12.33
CA LEU A 199 8.08 2.01 -11.66
C LEU A 199 9.56 2.11 -12.07
N PRO A 200 10.36 3.01 -11.49
CA PRO A 200 11.68 3.37 -12.00
C PRO A 200 12.79 2.34 -11.73
N ALA A 201 12.53 1.31 -10.93
CA ALA A 201 13.55 0.35 -10.52
C ALA A 201 14.03 -0.55 -11.68
N THR A 202 15.33 -0.58 -11.92
CA THR A 202 15.96 -1.42 -12.95
C THR A 202 16.46 -2.77 -12.43
N THR A 203 16.58 -2.95 -11.11
CA THR A 203 16.94 -4.20 -10.45
C THR A 203 15.83 -4.65 -9.53
N LEU A 204 15.23 -5.79 -9.83
CA LEU A 204 14.09 -6.32 -9.08
C LEU A 204 14.51 -7.27 -7.97
N LYS A 205 13.57 -7.54 -7.07
CA LYS A 205 13.67 -8.51 -5.97
C LYS A 205 12.49 -9.47 -6.01
N ASP A 206 12.63 -10.62 -5.36
CA ASP A 206 11.60 -11.66 -5.35
C ASP A 206 10.23 -11.09 -4.98
N SER A 207 9.23 -11.36 -5.82
CA SER A 207 7.83 -10.96 -5.63
C SER A 207 7.60 -9.45 -5.43
N CYS A 208 8.55 -8.56 -5.82
CA CYS A 208 8.43 -7.12 -5.53
C CYS A 208 7.17 -6.48 -6.11
N TYR A 209 6.71 -6.89 -7.30
CA TYR A 209 5.49 -6.44 -7.95
C TYR A 209 4.46 -7.57 -8.14
N TYR A 210 4.59 -8.68 -7.40
CA TYR A 210 3.64 -9.80 -7.46
C TYR A 210 2.20 -9.30 -7.23
N ARG A 211 1.29 -9.55 -8.21
CA ARG A 211 -0.14 -9.16 -8.17
C ARG A 211 -0.40 -7.66 -7.94
N MET A 212 0.55 -6.78 -8.21
CA MET A 212 0.46 -5.36 -7.83
C MET A 212 -0.83 -4.69 -8.30
N PHE A 213 -1.30 -4.95 -9.53
CA PHE A 213 -2.53 -4.42 -10.12
C PHE A 213 -3.58 -5.50 -10.39
N PHE A 214 -3.49 -6.64 -9.72
CA PHE A 214 -4.46 -7.73 -9.93
C PHE A 214 -5.90 -7.22 -9.74
N ASN A 215 -6.77 -7.46 -10.75
CA ASN A 215 -8.18 -7.03 -10.74
C ASN A 215 -8.39 -5.50 -10.61
N CYS A 216 -7.47 -4.68 -11.14
CA CYS A 216 -7.69 -3.26 -11.36
C CYS A 216 -8.48 -3.07 -12.66
N THR A 217 -9.79 -3.25 -12.59
CA THR A 217 -10.67 -3.39 -13.77
C THR A 217 -10.82 -2.11 -14.59
N SER A 218 -10.53 -0.92 -14.03
CA SER A 218 -10.56 0.37 -14.73
C SER A 218 -9.21 0.82 -15.30
N LEU A 219 -8.12 0.05 -15.06
CA LEU A 219 -6.80 0.38 -15.56
C LEU A 219 -6.74 0.16 -17.07
N THR A 220 -6.44 1.21 -17.84
CA THR A 220 -6.45 1.17 -19.33
C THR A 220 -5.07 1.11 -19.95
N VAL A 221 -4.06 1.59 -19.23
CA VAL A 221 -2.65 1.63 -19.63
C VAL A 221 -1.82 0.98 -18.53
N ALA A 222 -0.78 0.27 -18.88
CA ALA A 222 0.17 -0.30 -17.92
C ALA A 222 1.38 0.62 -17.78
N PRO A 223 2.04 0.68 -16.60
CA PRO A 223 3.30 1.41 -16.44
C PRO A 223 4.40 0.78 -17.29
N GLU A 224 5.41 1.56 -17.63
CA GLU A 224 6.64 1.05 -18.21
C GLU A 224 7.37 0.12 -17.22
N LEU A 225 8.07 -0.88 -17.75
CA LEU A 225 8.81 -1.87 -16.97
C LEU A 225 10.31 -1.81 -17.35
N PRO A 226 11.07 -0.86 -16.79
CA PRO A 226 12.45 -0.58 -17.21
C PRO A 226 13.49 -1.58 -16.64
N ALA A 227 13.06 -2.66 -15.99
CA ALA A 227 13.96 -3.56 -15.29
C ALA A 227 14.93 -4.26 -16.24
N THR A 228 16.22 -4.23 -15.90
CA THR A 228 17.29 -4.96 -16.58
C THR A 228 17.72 -6.21 -15.83
N LYS A 229 17.37 -6.34 -14.53
CA LYS A 229 17.62 -7.52 -13.70
C LYS A 229 16.33 -7.98 -13.03
N LEU A 230 15.88 -9.17 -13.40
CA LEU A 230 14.66 -9.78 -12.88
C LEU A 230 14.93 -10.63 -11.63
N ALA A 231 13.87 -10.98 -10.89
CA ALA A 231 13.89 -11.86 -9.73
C ALA A 231 12.68 -12.80 -9.76
N ASN A 232 12.65 -13.83 -8.90
CA ASN A 232 11.56 -14.80 -8.87
C ASN A 232 10.22 -14.13 -8.62
N TRP A 233 9.21 -14.49 -9.44
CA TRP A 233 7.82 -14.00 -9.35
C TRP A 233 7.66 -12.48 -9.32
N CYS A 234 8.66 -11.73 -9.85
CA CYS A 234 8.69 -10.27 -9.72
C CYS A 234 7.48 -9.58 -10.36
N TYR A 235 6.96 -10.05 -11.49
CA TYR A 235 5.79 -9.54 -12.20
C TYR A 235 4.62 -10.56 -12.28
N SER A 236 4.73 -11.67 -11.54
CA SER A 236 3.73 -12.73 -11.59
C SER A 236 2.34 -12.20 -11.23
N TYR A 237 1.33 -12.50 -12.07
CA TYR A 237 -0.06 -12.05 -11.96
C TYR A 237 -0.27 -10.54 -11.88
N MET A 238 0.71 -9.72 -12.28
CA MET A 238 0.71 -8.27 -12.05
C MET A 238 -0.54 -7.57 -12.56
N PHE A 239 -0.99 -7.90 -13.77
CA PHE A 239 -2.17 -7.32 -14.41
C PHE A 239 -3.34 -8.33 -14.57
N LYS A 240 -3.27 -9.48 -13.91
CA LYS A 240 -4.34 -10.49 -14.02
C LYS A 240 -5.70 -9.87 -13.72
N LYS A 241 -6.69 -10.10 -14.61
CA LYS A 241 -8.06 -9.56 -14.55
C LYS A 241 -8.15 -8.01 -14.66
N CYS A 242 -7.17 -7.33 -15.23
CA CYS A 242 -7.31 -5.94 -15.65
C CYS A 242 -8.12 -5.87 -16.94
N THR A 243 -9.44 -6.00 -16.84
CA THR A 243 -10.34 -6.19 -17.98
C THR A 243 -10.38 -5.02 -18.96
N SER A 244 -10.06 -3.80 -18.52
CA SER A 244 -9.99 -2.59 -19.37
C SER A 244 -8.60 -2.31 -19.97
N LEU A 245 -7.58 -3.09 -19.63
CA LEU A 245 -6.21 -2.89 -20.11
C LEU A 245 -6.17 -3.12 -21.63
N LYS A 246 -5.77 -2.08 -22.38
CA LYS A 246 -5.81 -2.09 -23.86
C LYS A 246 -4.47 -2.44 -24.50
N ILE A 247 -3.38 -2.03 -23.86
CA ILE A 247 -2.02 -2.17 -24.37
C ILE A 247 -1.16 -2.78 -23.26
N ALA A 248 -0.52 -3.91 -23.54
CA ALA A 248 0.49 -4.48 -22.67
C ALA A 248 1.76 -3.63 -22.70
N PRO A 249 2.49 -3.49 -21.57
CA PRO A 249 3.79 -2.86 -21.59
C PRO A 249 4.79 -3.72 -22.38
N GLU A 250 5.86 -3.10 -22.85
CA GLU A 250 7.01 -3.87 -23.30
C GLU A 250 7.58 -4.68 -22.14
N LEU A 251 7.87 -5.95 -22.38
CA LEU A 251 8.44 -6.80 -21.35
C LEU A 251 9.97 -6.66 -21.37
N PRO A 252 10.59 -6.45 -20.20
CA PRO A 252 12.04 -6.40 -20.11
C PRO A 252 12.70 -7.59 -20.81
N THR A 253 13.63 -7.31 -21.70
CA THR A 253 14.47 -8.32 -22.39
C THR A 253 15.68 -8.74 -21.55
N ALA A 254 15.60 -8.53 -20.25
CA ALA A 254 16.68 -8.74 -19.30
C ALA A 254 17.34 -10.11 -19.47
N GLU A 255 18.66 -10.16 -19.25
CA GLU A 255 19.36 -11.43 -19.13
C GLU A 255 18.74 -12.26 -18.01
N LEU A 256 18.06 -13.34 -18.42
CA LEU A 256 17.51 -14.29 -17.49
C LEU A 256 18.66 -15.07 -16.86
N THR A 257 18.91 -14.84 -15.60
CA THR A 257 19.80 -15.69 -14.83
C THR A 257 19.23 -17.10 -14.79
N ILE A 258 20.09 -18.10 -14.96
CA ILE A 258 19.71 -19.52 -14.87
C ILE A 258 19.01 -19.74 -13.51
N GLY A 259 17.78 -20.29 -13.53
CA GLY A 259 17.03 -20.63 -12.32
C GLY A 259 15.96 -19.64 -11.88
N LEU A 260 15.72 -18.53 -12.61
CA LEU A 260 14.59 -17.64 -12.35
C LEU A 260 13.25 -18.36 -12.54
N ARG A 261 12.34 -18.19 -11.58
CA ARG A 261 11.03 -18.84 -11.59
C ARG A 261 9.91 -17.81 -11.68
N GLY A 262 8.96 -18.08 -12.59
CA GLY A 262 7.65 -17.42 -12.61
C GLY A 262 7.64 -15.91 -12.77
N CYS A 263 8.67 -15.27 -13.37
CA CYS A 263 8.77 -13.80 -13.44
C CYS A 263 7.51 -13.15 -14.02
N TYR A 264 6.89 -13.77 -15.02
CA TYR A 264 5.75 -13.25 -15.77
C TYR A 264 4.51 -14.16 -15.66
N ASP A 265 4.50 -15.11 -14.72
CA ASP A 265 3.42 -16.08 -14.60
C ASP A 265 2.05 -15.43 -14.54
N GLY A 266 1.15 -15.82 -15.45
CA GLY A 266 -0.23 -15.37 -15.47
C GLY A 266 -0.45 -13.86 -15.52
N MET A 267 0.56 -13.09 -15.99
CA MET A 267 0.59 -11.63 -15.90
C MET A 267 -0.66 -10.97 -16.52
N PHE A 268 -1.17 -11.51 -17.62
CA PHE A 268 -2.30 -10.95 -18.37
C PHE A 268 -3.55 -11.85 -18.41
N ILE A 269 -3.62 -12.89 -17.59
CA ILE A 269 -4.81 -13.75 -17.53
C ILE A 269 -6.05 -12.90 -17.24
N GLY A 270 -7.06 -12.97 -18.13
CA GLY A 270 -8.31 -12.24 -17.99
C GLY A 270 -8.27 -10.76 -18.35
N CYS A 271 -7.23 -10.28 -19.05
CA CYS A 271 -7.18 -8.95 -19.67
C CYS A 271 -7.95 -8.99 -20.99
N THR A 272 -9.28 -8.93 -20.91
CA THR A 272 -10.16 -9.16 -22.07
C THR A 272 -10.16 -8.07 -23.12
N SER A 273 -9.72 -6.84 -22.79
CA SER A 273 -9.62 -5.71 -23.74
C SER A 273 -8.23 -5.57 -24.39
N LEU A 274 -7.28 -6.47 -24.08
CA LEU A 274 -5.91 -6.36 -24.53
C LEU A 274 -5.81 -6.58 -26.05
N LYS A 275 -5.31 -5.55 -26.79
CA LYS A 275 -5.22 -5.56 -28.25
C LYS A 275 -3.93 -6.18 -28.79
N ASN A 276 -2.83 -6.00 -28.05
CA ASN A 276 -1.53 -6.58 -28.38
C ASN A 276 -1.16 -7.64 -27.33
N LYS A 277 -0.65 -8.77 -27.80
CA LYS A 277 -0.03 -9.76 -26.89
C LYS A 277 1.44 -9.41 -26.79
N PRO A 278 2.00 -9.27 -25.57
CA PRO A 278 3.43 -9.04 -25.47
C PRO A 278 4.19 -10.26 -26.01
N GLU A 279 5.10 -10.01 -26.93
CA GLU A 279 6.01 -11.05 -27.41
C GLU A 279 7.19 -11.17 -26.46
N LEU A 280 7.42 -12.37 -25.99
CA LEU A 280 8.65 -12.70 -25.28
C LEU A 280 9.77 -12.94 -26.31
N THR A 281 10.95 -12.40 -26.05
CA THR A 281 12.09 -12.56 -26.96
C THR A 281 12.46 -14.05 -27.15
N GLU A 282 13.07 -14.39 -28.30
CA GLU A 282 13.50 -15.76 -28.60
C GLU A 282 14.45 -16.32 -27.55
N SER A 283 15.29 -15.49 -26.91
CA SER A 283 16.16 -15.92 -25.80
C SER A 283 15.36 -16.35 -24.56
N TYR A 284 14.17 -15.81 -24.34
CA TYR A 284 13.26 -16.24 -23.29
C TYR A 284 12.58 -17.54 -23.66
N LYS A 285 12.16 -17.68 -24.92
CA LYS A 285 11.49 -18.88 -25.44
C LYS A 285 12.41 -20.11 -25.45
N SER A 286 13.72 -19.93 -25.69
CA SER A 286 14.68 -21.04 -25.81
C SER A 286 15.18 -21.63 -24.48
N ARG A 287 15.05 -20.91 -23.38
CA ARG A 287 15.61 -21.30 -22.05
C ARG A 287 14.60 -21.93 -21.08
N MET A 288 13.33 -21.93 -21.42
CA MET A 288 12.31 -22.64 -20.66
C MET A 288 11.69 -23.72 -21.54
N THR A 289 11.30 -24.82 -20.96
CA THR A 289 10.28 -25.72 -21.50
C THR A 289 8.93 -24.99 -21.55
N PHE A 290 8.92 -23.89 -22.24
CA PHE A 290 8.06 -22.74 -22.11
C PHE A 290 6.79 -22.87 -22.95
N LYS A 291 6.79 -23.74 -23.94
CA LYS A 291 5.63 -23.97 -24.82
C LYS A 291 4.39 -24.42 -24.01
N GLU A 292 4.62 -25.17 -22.94
CA GLU A 292 3.55 -25.60 -22.06
C GLU A 292 3.14 -24.55 -21.01
N TYR A 293 4.07 -23.70 -20.59
CA TYR A 293 3.85 -22.75 -19.51
C TYR A 293 3.16 -21.46 -19.98
N CYS A 294 3.59 -20.88 -21.10
CA CYS A 294 2.94 -19.68 -21.68
C CYS A 294 1.55 -19.96 -22.22
N GLN A 295 1.31 -21.11 -22.86
CA GLN A 295 -0.03 -21.44 -23.37
C GLN A 295 -1.07 -21.62 -22.27
N ARG A 296 -0.65 -21.95 -21.05
CA ARG A 296 -1.56 -22.11 -19.89
C ARG A 296 -1.66 -20.89 -18.98
N HIS A 297 -0.69 -19.97 -18.99
CA HIS A 297 -0.55 -19.02 -17.88
C HIS A 297 -0.32 -17.55 -18.26
N VAL A 298 0.02 -17.23 -19.51
CA VAL A 298 0.20 -15.82 -19.96
C VAL A 298 -1.09 -15.24 -20.55
N LEU A 299 -1.98 -16.09 -21.03
CA LEU A 299 -3.26 -15.72 -21.69
C LEU A 299 -4.45 -16.13 -20.86
#